data_a761e9a8168eb0e03f2507a784f5b505
#
_entry.id   a761e9a8168eb0e03f2507a784f5b505
#
_cell.length_a   1.000
_cell.length_b   1.000
_cell.length_c   1.000
_cell.angle_alpha   90.00
_cell.angle_beta   90.00
_cell.angle_gamma   90.00
#
_symmetry.space_group_name_H-M   'P 1'
#
loop_
_entity.id
_entity.type
_entity.pdbx_description
1 polymer ?
#
loop_
_entity_poly.entity_id
_entity_poly.type
_entity_poly.pdbx_seq_one_letter_code
_entity_poly.pdbx_strand_id
1 'polypeptide(L)'
;KWLNLFSNINAVIFLILTALYFYQFIYMGVGLYTKHKKYPKASKQLRYAIMICARNEENVIGDIIHSLKNQTYDKDKFDIFVLADNCTDHTYEKAIELGAYAYTRENTKEVGKGYALNTLYHNIQKDFGDNYDAYIVFDADNIIDKNFLTEMNNRFATGKYDALTSYRNSKNFCTNWLTYGYSIWFLHEARLVNAARNAIGTTCMISGTGFLVSKELMKENGGWPYHLLTEDIEFSVNCALKGKKIGYVDKAVVYDEQPTSWAQSYNQRMRWSKGFLEINQKYFGSLISGLFTSDHKLG
;
A
#
# COMPACT_ATOMS: atom_id res chain seq x y z
N LYS A 1 -48.63 11.78 4.90
CA LYS A 1 -48.07 11.70 3.51
C LYS A 1 -46.54 11.85 3.48
N TRP A 2 -45.96 12.92 4.08
CA TRP A 2 -44.51 13.17 4.08
C TRP A 2 -43.73 12.08 4.81
N LEU A 3 -44.18 11.58 5.96
CA LEU A 3 -43.54 10.50 6.71
C LEU A 3 -43.42 9.21 5.88
N ASN A 4 -44.48 8.87 5.15
CA ASN A 4 -44.46 7.69 4.26
C ASN A 4 -43.47 7.89 3.08
N LEU A 5 -43.41 9.11 2.54
CA LEU A 5 -42.44 9.41 1.46
C LEU A 5 -40.99 9.27 1.97
N PHE A 6 -40.66 9.85 3.12
CA PHE A 6 -39.34 9.71 3.73
C PHE A 6 -39.00 8.25 4.07
N SER A 7 -39.95 7.49 4.61
CA SER A 7 -39.76 6.06 4.89
C SER A 7 -39.48 5.27 3.60
N ASN A 8 -40.20 5.53 2.53
CA ASN A 8 -39.96 4.85 1.25
C ASN A 8 -38.60 5.22 0.64
N ILE A 9 -38.21 6.50 0.69
CA ILE A 9 -36.87 6.94 0.23
C ILE A 9 -35.79 6.24 1.03
N ASN A 10 -35.90 6.21 2.36
CA ASN A 10 -34.92 5.51 3.20
C ASN A 10 -34.86 4.02 2.92
N ALA A 11 -36.00 3.36 2.68
CA ALA A 11 -36.03 1.94 2.31
C ALA A 11 -35.33 1.70 0.97
N VAL A 12 -35.57 2.54 -0.04
CA VAL A 12 -34.87 2.44 -1.34
C VAL A 12 -33.36 2.64 -1.17
N ILE A 13 -32.94 3.67 -0.45
CA ILE A 13 -31.52 3.93 -0.16
C ILE A 13 -30.90 2.73 0.56
N PHE A 14 -31.57 2.20 1.59
CA PHE A 14 -31.11 1.03 2.32
C PHE A 14 -30.94 -0.20 1.41
N LEU A 15 -31.91 -0.47 0.54
CA LEU A 15 -31.82 -1.59 -0.41
C LEU A 15 -30.68 -1.43 -1.40
N ILE A 16 -30.51 -0.22 -1.95
CA ILE A 16 -29.39 0.09 -2.86
C ILE A 16 -28.04 -0.12 -2.15
N LEU A 17 -27.87 0.46 -0.95
CA LEU A 17 -26.63 0.30 -0.18
C LEU A 17 -26.39 -1.16 0.19
N THR A 18 -27.42 -1.90 0.61
CA THR A 18 -27.30 -3.33 0.92
C THR A 18 -26.84 -4.12 -0.31
N ALA A 19 -27.44 -3.87 -1.48
CA ALA A 19 -27.04 -4.53 -2.72
C ALA A 19 -25.59 -4.20 -3.11
N LEU A 20 -25.20 -2.92 -3.01
CA LEU A 20 -23.84 -2.47 -3.33
C LEU A 20 -22.77 -3.05 -2.37
N TYR A 21 -23.12 -3.25 -1.10
CA TYR A 21 -22.19 -3.77 -0.10
C TYR A 21 -22.29 -5.28 0.13
N PHE A 22 -23.25 -5.96 -0.51
CA PHE A 22 -23.47 -7.40 -0.31
C PHE A 22 -22.23 -8.26 -0.60
N TYR A 23 -21.42 -7.85 -1.58
CA TYR A 23 -20.15 -8.54 -1.89
C TYR A 23 -19.19 -8.64 -0.70
N GLN A 24 -19.26 -7.72 0.27
CA GLN A 24 -18.42 -7.76 1.46
C GLN A 24 -18.74 -8.97 2.35
N PHE A 25 -20.01 -9.39 2.42
CA PHE A 25 -20.40 -10.61 3.13
C PHE A 25 -19.81 -11.86 2.47
N ILE A 26 -19.74 -11.86 1.13
CA ILE A 26 -19.09 -12.95 0.38
C ILE A 26 -17.59 -12.96 0.72
N TYR A 27 -16.91 -11.81 0.67
CA TYR A 27 -15.49 -11.72 1.02
C TYR A 27 -15.24 -12.10 2.48
N MET A 28 -16.10 -11.69 3.41
CA MET A 28 -16.00 -12.06 4.81
C MET A 28 -16.13 -13.59 4.98
N GLY A 29 -17.11 -14.22 4.35
CA GLY A 29 -17.26 -15.68 4.34
C GLY A 29 -16.01 -16.37 3.80
N VAL A 30 -15.54 -15.98 2.62
CA VAL A 30 -14.31 -16.53 2.02
C VAL A 30 -13.11 -16.30 2.93
N GLY A 31 -12.92 -15.07 3.47
CA GLY A 31 -11.81 -14.73 4.36
C GLY A 31 -11.76 -15.55 5.65
N LEU A 32 -12.93 -15.83 6.25
CA LEU A 32 -13.02 -16.68 7.45
C LEU A 32 -12.64 -18.13 7.17
N TYR A 33 -13.01 -18.67 6.01
CA TYR A 33 -12.68 -20.07 5.63
C TYR A 33 -11.32 -20.20 4.95
N THR A 34 -10.69 -19.08 4.54
CA THR A 34 -9.39 -19.12 3.89
C THR A 34 -8.29 -19.40 4.90
N LYS A 35 -7.62 -20.54 4.75
CA LYS A 35 -6.42 -20.87 5.54
C LYS A 35 -5.21 -20.09 5.01
N HIS A 36 -4.25 -19.79 5.91
CA HIS A 36 -2.96 -19.25 5.51
C HIS A 36 -2.28 -20.18 4.49
N LYS A 37 -2.10 -19.70 3.28
CA LYS A 37 -1.39 -20.47 2.26
C LYS A 37 0.11 -20.44 2.58
N LYS A 38 0.72 -21.59 2.74
CA LYS A 38 2.18 -21.71 2.72
C LYS A 38 2.61 -21.64 1.25
N TYR A 39 3.44 -20.66 0.93
CA TYR A 39 4.08 -20.60 -0.39
C TYR A 39 5.36 -21.43 -0.36
N PRO A 40 5.72 -22.12 -1.45
CA PRO A 40 7.00 -22.79 -1.55
C PRO A 40 8.11 -21.76 -1.39
N LYS A 41 9.22 -22.15 -0.78
CA LYS A 41 10.40 -21.30 -0.74
C LYS A 41 10.85 -21.01 -2.17
N ALA A 42 11.14 -19.75 -2.45
CA ALA A 42 11.68 -19.36 -3.75
C ALA A 42 13.06 -19.99 -3.97
N SER A 43 13.31 -20.49 -5.17
CA SER A 43 14.62 -21.03 -5.55
C SER A 43 15.67 -19.94 -5.77
N LYS A 44 15.25 -18.68 -5.97
CA LYS A 44 16.10 -17.52 -6.21
C LYS A 44 15.70 -16.37 -5.27
N GLN A 45 16.69 -15.73 -4.71
CA GLN A 45 16.52 -14.45 -4.03
C GLN A 45 16.67 -13.33 -5.07
N LEU A 46 15.62 -12.54 -5.23
CA LEU A 46 15.57 -11.39 -6.13
C LEU A 46 16.17 -10.15 -5.44
N ARG A 47 16.56 -9.15 -6.22
CA ARG A 47 17.14 -7.92 -5.70
C ARG A 47 16.11 -6.81 -5.60
N TYR A 48 16.02 -6.15 -4.44
CA TYR A 48 15.01 -5.15 -4.14
C TYR A 48 15.61 -3.77 -3.84
N ALA A 49 14.99 -2.72 -4.41
CA ALA A 49 15.16 -1.36 -3.95
C ALA A 49 14.06 -1.04 -2.92
N ILE A 50 14.44 -0.76 -1.69
CA ILE A 50 13.50 -0.35 -0.64
C ILE A 50 13.42 1.17 -0.65
N MET A 51 12.23 1.72 -0.89
CA MET A 51 11.95 3.13 -1.06
C MET A 51 11.20 3.68 0.16
N ILE A 52 11.77 4.67 0.82
CA ILE A 52 11.20 5.35 1.99
C ILE A 52 11.16 6.84 1.69
N CYS A 53 9.96 7.44 1.68
CA CYS A 53 9.80 8.89 1.62
C CYS A 53 9.52 9.41 3.01
N ALA A 54 10.34 10.34 3.48
CA ALA A 54 10.29 10.87 4.84
C ALA A 54 10.15 12.40 4.81
N ARG A 55 9.35 12.96 5.73
CA ARG A 55 9.22 14.39 5.91
C ARG A 55 9.21 14.75 7.39
N ASN A 56 10.36 15.24 7.89
CA ASN A 56 10.57 15.53 9.31
C ASN A 56 10.35 14.30 10.22
N GLU A 57 11.05 13.22 9.90
CA GLU A 57 10.93 11.91 10.56
C GLU A 57 12.22 11.51 11.29
N GLU A 58 13.04 12.49 11.73
CA GLU A 58 14.31 12.21 12.42
C GLU A 58 14.16 11.30 13.64
N ASN A 59 13.01 11.34 14.31
CA ASN A 59 12.77 10.56 15.52
C ASN A 59 12.44 9.09 15.27
N VAL A 60 11.95 8.75 14.06
CA VAL A 60 11.44 7.40 13.74
C VAL A 60 12.17 6.71 12.58
N ILE A 61 12.85 7.47 11.70
CA ILE A 61 13.55 6.91 10.53
C ILE A 61 14.58 5.84 10.91
N GLY A 62 15.15 5.93 12.12
CA GLY A 62 16.09 4.94 12.63
C GLY A 62 15.48 3.58 12.85
N ASP A 63 14.25 3.52 13.35
CA ASP A 63 13.57 2.27 13.69
C ASP A 63 13.30 1.42 12.45
N ILE A 64 12.83 2.04 11.37
CA ILE A 64 12.60 1.32 10.13
C ILE A 64 13.92 0.84 9.51
N ILE A 65 14.96 1.67 9.44
CA ILE A 65 16.27 1.27 8.88
C ILE A 65 16.86 0.10 9.70
N HIS A 66 16.77 0.14 11.03
CA HIS A 66 17.22 -0.97 11.87
C HIS A 66 16.41 -2.24 11.64
N SER A 67 15.08 -2.14 11.52
CA SER A 67 14.23 -3.30 11.26
C SER A 67 14.50 -3.94 9.89
N LEU A 68 14.83 -3.13 8.88
CA LEU A 68 15.23 -3.58 7.55
C LEU A 68 16.62 -4.25 7.58
N LYS A 69 17.56 -3.70 8.31
CA LYS A 69 18.88 -4.33 8.49
C LYS A 69 18.82 -5.66 9.24
N ASN A 70 17.77 -5.89 10.02
CA ASN A 70 17.54 -7.15 10.76
C ASN A 70 16.73 -8.20 9.98
N GLN A 71 16.47 -8.00 8.67
CA GLN A 71 15.79 -8.99 7.84
C GLN A 71 16.59 -10.31 7.76
N THR A 72 15.86 -11.44 7.68
CA THR A 72 16.42 -12.78 7.42
C THR A 72 16.85 -12.98 5.96
N TYR A 73 16.60 -12.01 5.12
CA TYR A 73 16.96 -11.97 3.70
C TYR A 73 18.43 -11.60 3.51
N ASP A 74 19.06 -12.08 2.44
CA ASP A 74 20.46 -11.79 2.12
C ASP A 74 20.68 -10.27 1.98
N LYS A 75 21.66 -9.74 2.70
CA LYS A 75 21.95 -8.30 2.76
C LYS A 75 22.41 -7.71 1.43
N ASP A 76 23.05 -8.53 0.59
CA ASP A 76 23.50 -8.11 -0.74
C ASP A 76 22.38 -8.09 -1.77
N LYS A 77 21.16 -8.48 -1.37
CA LYS A 77 19.97 -8.55 -2.24
C LYS A 77 18.98 -7.42 -2.05
N PHE A 78 19.29 -6.44 -1.23
CA PHE A 78 18.45 -5.23 -1.14
C PHE A 78 19.28 -4.02 -0.72
N ASP A 79 18.85 -2.87 -1.16
CA ASP A 79 19.38 -1.57 -0.78
C ASP A 79 18.27 -0.69 -0.24
N ILE A 80 18.58 0.15 0.76
CA ILE A 80 17.63 1.05 1.42
C ILE A 80 17.84 2.46 0.88
N PHE A 81 16.80 3.06 0.32
CA PHE A 81 16.78 4.39 -0.24
C PHE A 81 15.80 5.27 0.54
N VAL A 82 16.28 6.41 1.00
CA VAL A 82 15.48 7.39 1.74
C VAL A 82 15.45 8.70 0.94
N LEU A 83 14.27 9.25 0.73
CA LEU A 83 14.10 10.62 0.22
C LEU A 83 13.59 11.52 1.35
N ALA A 84 14.43 12.45 1.79
CA ALA A 84 14.05 13.52 2.69
C ALA A 84 13.31 14.60 1.88
N ASP A 85 11.95 14.57 1.91
CA ASP A 85 11.09 15.44 1.11
C ASP A 85 10.68 16.68 1.89
N ASN A 86 11.22 17.84 1.54
CA ASN A 86 10.97 19.12 2.21
C ASN A 86 11.23 19.05 3.74
N CYS A 87 12.29 18.35 4.16
CA CYS A 87 12.70 18.25 5.55
C CYS A 87 13.36 19.54 6.04
N THR A 88 13.12 19.85 7.32
CA THR A 88 13.72 20.96 8.07
C THR A 88 14.48 20.47 9.30
N ASP A 89 14.48 19.16 9.53
CA ASP A 89 15.16 18.43 10.61
C ASP A 89 16.34 17.62 10.08
N HIS A 90 16.91 16.75 10.91
CA HIS A 90 18.09 15.92 10.58
C HIS A 90 17.73 14.54 10.00
N THR A 91 16.56 14.38 9.36
CA THR A 91 16.13 13.11 8.75
C THR A 91 17.13 12.59 7.72
N TYR A 92 17.69 13.47 6.88
CA TYR A 92 18.63 13.11 5.83
C TYR A 92 19.95 12.60 6.39
N GLU A 93 20.56 13.35 7.30
CA GLU A 93 21.84 13.02 7.93
C GLU A 93 21.75 11.69 8.68
N LYS A 94 20.67 11.51 9.42
CA LYS A 94 20.42 10.28 10.19
C LYS A 94 20.25 9.05 9.29
N ALA A 95 19.61 9.19 8.13
CA ALA A 95 19.49 8.11 7.16
C ALA A 95 20.87 7.67 6.63
N ILE A 96 21.77 8.63 6.33
CA ILE A 96 23.14 8.35 5.89
C ILE A 96 23.95 7.68 7.00
N GLU A 97 23.92 8.23 8.23
CA GLU A 97 24.62 7.64 9.38
C GLU A 97 24.24 6.17 9.60
N LEU A 98 22.98 5.86 9.36
CA LEU A 98 22.45 4.50 9.45
C LEU A 98 22.72 3.67 8.18
N GLY A 99 23.50 4.19 7.21
CA GLY A 99 23.94 3.48 6.03
C GLY A 99 22.86 3.19 5.00
N ALA A 100 21.86 4.06 4.88
CA ALA A 100 20.96 4.11 3.76
C ALA A 100 21.50 5.05 2.68
N TYR A 101 21.12 4.81 1.41
CA TYR A 101 21.30 5.81 0.35
C TYR A 101 20.24 6.89 0.54
N ALA A 102 20.65 8.14 0.78
CA ALA A 102 19.72 9.22 1.03
C ALA A 102 19.79 10.30 -0.04
N TYR A 103 18.62 10.84 -0.36
CA TYR A 103 18.42 11.96 -1.29
C TYR A 103 17.59 13.04 -0.61
N THR A 104 17.75 14.27 -1.07
CA THR A 104 16.93 15.41 -0.65
C THR A 104 16.05 15.88 -1.81
N ARG A 105 14.89 16.41 -1.49
CA ARG A 105 13.99 17.06 -2.42
C ARG A 105 13.38 18.28 -1.75
N GLU A 106 13.49 19.43 -2.43
CA GLU A 106 12.84 20.68 -2.03
C GLU A 106 11.90 21.12 -3.16
N ASN A 107 10.61 20.92 -2.98
CA ASN A 107 9.60 21.32 -3.97
C ASN A 107 8.29 21.65 -3.26
N THR A 108 7.91 22.93 -3.30
CA THR A 108 6.69 23.45 -2.69
C THR A 108 5.46 23.39 -3.61
N LYS A 109 5.64 23.09 -4.90
CA LYS A 109 4.55 23.01 -5.88
C LYS A 109 4.00 21.59 -5.99
N GLU A 110 4.89 20.62 -6.06
CA GLU A 110 4.55 19.20 -6.18
C GLU A 110 4.69 18.53 -4.83
N VAL A 111 3.74 18.73 -3.95
CA VAL A 111 3.75 18.22 -2.58
C VAL A 111 2.95 16.92 -2.49
N GLY A 112 3.52 15.89 -1.87
CA GLY A 112 2.86 14.62 -1.61
C GLY A 112 3.73 13.41 -1.88
N LYS A 113 3.36 12.29 -1.26
CA LYS A 113 4.11 11.02 -1.30
C LYS A 113 4.29 10.50 -2.74
N GLY A 114 3.29 10.65 -3.61
CA GLY A 114 3.39 10.21 -4.99
C GLY A 114 4.50 10.92 -5.77
N TYR A 115 4.62 12.24 -5.62
CA TYR A 115 5.72 13.00 -6.24
C TYR A 115 7.08 12.62 -5.66
N ALA A 116 7.15 12.43 -4.34
CA ALA A 116 8.36 12.00 -3.66
C ALA A 116 8.82 10.61 -4.13
N LEU A 117 7.91 9.64 -4.24
CA LEU A 117 8.18 8.30 -4.76
C LEU A 117 8.68 8.35 -6.22
N ASN A 118 8.06 9.18 -7.07
CA ASN A 118 8.50 9.33 -8.45
C ASN A 118 9.92 9.91 -8.54
N THR A 119 10.22 10.93 -7.74
CA THR A 119 11.57 11.51 -7.66
C THR A 119 12.58 10.47 -7.19
N LEU A 120 12.27 9.74 -6.12
CA LEU A 120 13.16 8.70 -5.58
C LEU A 120 13.42 7.59 -6.60
N TYR A 121 12.40 7.13 -7.31
CA TYR A 121 12.56 6.15 -8.38
C TYR A 121 13.54 6.63 -9.46
N HIS A 122 13.39 7.86 -9.95
CA HIS A 122 14.28 8.39 -10.97
C HIS A 122 15.72 8.59 -10.48
N ASN A 123 15.92 8.96 -9.22
CA ASN A 123 17.25 9.02 -8.61
C ASN A 123 17.89 7.63 -8.55
N ILE A 124 17.14 6.62 -8.13
CA ILE A 124 17.61 5.23 -8.12
C ILE A 124 17.96 4.76 -9.53
N GLN A 125 17.12 5.04 -10.54
CA GLN A 125 17.40 4.68 -11.92
C GLN A 125 18.66 5.36 -12.46
N LYS A 126 18.86 6.62 -12.13
CA LYS A 126 20.03 7.40 -12.54
C LYS A 126 21.33 6.82 -11.98
N ASP A 127 21.34 6.48 -10.69
CA ASP A 127 22.57 6.14 -9.97
C ASP A 127 22.86 4.62 -9.99
N PHE A 128 21.83 3.79 -10.04
CA PHE A 128 21.92 2.33 -9.94
C PHE A 128 21.40 1.59 -11.18
N GLY A 129 20.76 2.28 -12.11
CA GLY A 129 20.20 1.67 -13.32
C GLY A 129 19.20 0.54 -13.02
N ASP A 130 19.22 -0.48 -13.84
CA ASP A 130 18.29 -1.62 -13.84
C ASP A 130 18.65 -2.76 -12.87
N ASN A 131 19.37 -2.47 -11.81
CA ASN A 131 19.93 -3.48 -10.91
C ASN A 131 18.92 -4.19 -10.01
N TYR A 132 17.66 -3.73 -9.95
CA TYR A 132 16.63 -4.26 -9.06
C TYR A 132 15.55 -5.00 -9.84
N ASP A 133 15.06 -6.09 -9.26
CA ASP A 133 13.95 -6.89 -9.82
C ASP A 133 12.59 -6.27 -9.44
N ALA A 134 12.52 -5.56 -8.30
CA ALA A 134 11.32 -4.85 -7.85
C ALA A 134 11.64 -3.77 -6.82
N TYR A 135 10.64 -2.91 -6.56
CA TYR A 135 10.67 -1.78 -5.63
C TYR A 135 9.69 -2.04 -4.50
N ILE A 136 10.14 -1.86 -3.25
CA ILE A 136 9.30 -2.03 -2.06
C ILE A 136 9.17 -0.68 -1.37
N VAL A 137 7.94 -0.26 -1.10
CA VAL A 137 7.65 1.04 -0.52
C VAL A 137 7.21 0.90 0.93
N PHE A 138 7.80 1.72 1.81
CA PHE A 138 7.42 1.84 3.22
C PHE A 138 7.25 3.31 3.62
N ASP A 139 6.45 3.53 4.67
CA ASP A 139 6.39 4.80 5.39
C ASP A 139 7.54 4.84 6.42
N ALA A 140 8.02 6.05 6.74
CA ALA A 140 9.22 6.24 7.57
C ALA A 140 9.01 5.82 9.04
N ASP A 141 7.77 5.78 9.51
CA ASP A 141 7.37 5.43 10.87
C ASP A 141 7.08 3.92 11.06
N ASN A 142 7.32 3.11 10.04
CA ASN A 142 7.03 1.68 10.10
C ASN A 142 8.11 0.87 10.83
N ILE A 143 7.70 -0.29 11.37
CA ILE A 143 8.58 -1.36 11.82
C ILE A 143 8.27 -2.61 11.01
N ILE A 144 9.30 -3.30 10.51
CA ILE A 144 9.15 -4.38 9.57
C ILE A 144 9.46 -5.73 10.24
N ASP A 145 8.57 -6.72 10.11
CA ASP A 145 8.86 -8.08 10.59
C ASP A 145 10.12 -8.64 9.93
N LYS A 146 10.93 -9.34 10.70
CA LYS A 146 12.24 -9.87 10.26
C LYS A 146 12.18 -10.80 9.04
N ASN A 147 11.03 -11.40 8.74
CA ASN A 147 10.84 -12.30 7.60
C ASN A 147 10.14 -11.65 6.42
N PHE A 148 9.85 -10.35 6.50
CA PHE A 148 9.05 -9.63 5.50
C PHE A 148 9.58 -9.84 4.08
N LEU A 149 10.87 -9.55 3.84
CA LEU A 149 11.48 -9.68 2.51
C LEU A 149 11.48 -11.13 2.02
N THR A 150 11.72 -12.09 2.91
CA THR A 150 11.67 -13.52 2.58
C THR A 150 10.27 -13.96 2.13
N GLU A 151 9.23 -13.53 2.85
CA GLU A 151 7.85 -13.88 2.51
C GLU A 151 7.38 -13.18 1.22
N MET A 152 7.76 -11.91 1.01
CA MET A 152 7.50 -11.20 -0.23
C MET A 152 8.18 -11.88 -1.42
N ASN A 153 9.45 -12.25 -1.26
CA ASN A 153 10.20 -12.95 -2.31
C ASN A 153 9.60 -14.32 -2.66
N ASN A 154 9.21 -15.12 -1.67
CA ASN A 154 8.57 -16.41 -1.90
C ASN A 154 7.30 -16.29 -2.77
N ARG A 155 6.59 -15.17 -2.65
CA ARG A 155 5.38 -14.91 -3.44
C ARG A 155 5.70 -14.29 -4.80
N PHE A 156 6.57 -13.28 -4.82
CA PHE A 156 6.90 -12.54 -6.04
C PHE A 156 7.66 -13.39 -7.06
N ALA A 157 8.59 -14.21 -6.61
CA ALA A 157 9.37 -15.12 -7.47
C ALA A 157 8.53 -16.17 -8.21
N THR A 158 7.23 -16.32 -7.89
CA THR A 158 6.31 -17.15 -8.67
C THR A 158 6.00 -16.59 -10.06
N GLY A 159 6.34 -15.32 -10.34
CA GLY A 159 6.10 -14.63 -11.61
C GLY A 159 4.61 -14.37 -11.94
N LYS A 160 3.72 -14.51 -10.96
CA LYS A 160 2.26 -14.40 -11.18
C LYS A 160 1.68 -13.03 -10.93
N TYR A 161 2.46 -12.10 -10.39
CA TYR A 161 1.97 -10.81 -9.88
C TYR A 161 2.83 -9.67 -10.38
N ASP A 162 2.17 -8.60 -10.78
CA ASP A 162 2.82 -7.32 -11.15
C ASP A 162 3.16 -6.50 -9.90
N ALA A 163 2.38 -6.66 -8.83
CA ALA A 163 2.59 -6.03 -7.53
C ALA A 163 2.12 -6.95 -6.40
N LEU A 164 2.60 -6.68 -5.18
CA LEU A 164 2.17 -7.37 -3.98
C LEU A 164 1.84 -6.36 -2.88
N THR A 165 0.81 -6.66 -2.09
CA THR A 165 0.53 -5.98 -0.82
C THR A 165 0.76 -6.92 0.35
N SER A 166 1.07 -6.35 1.52
CA SER A 166 1.40 -7.08 2.74
C SER A 166 0.31 -6.95 3.80
N TYR A 167 0.51 -7.58 4.95
CA TYR A 167 -0.34 -7.39 6.11
C TYR A 167 0.11 -6.16 6.89
N ARG A 168 -0.67 -5.08 6.81
CA ARG A 168 -0.51 -3.88 7.62
C ARG A 168 -1.13 -4.10 8.99
N ASN A 169 -0.32 -4.13 10.02
CA ASN A 169 -0.69 -4.25 11.42
C ASN A 169 -0.38 -2.94 12.16
N SER A 170 -0.76 -2.80 13.42
CA SER A 170 -0.51 -1.59 14.20
C SER A 170 0.56 -1.83 15.26
N LYS A 171 1.54 -0.93 15.38
CA LYS A 171 2.55 -0.99 16.45
C LYS A 171 2.03 -0.47 17.80
N ASN A 172 1.02 0.40 17.78
CA ASN A 172 0.43 1.02 18.97
C ASN A 172 -1.03 0.58 19.24
N PHE A 173 -1.33 -0.68 18.98
CA PHE A 173 -2.67 -1.30 19.05
C PHE A 173 -3.49 -0.96 20.30
N CYS A 174 -2.88 -1.00 21.49
CA CYS A 174 -3.59 -0.84 22.77
C CYS A 174 -3.42 0.53 23.41
N THR A 175 -3.02 1.57 22.69
CA THR A 175 -2.79 2.90 23.28
C THR A 175 -4.10 3.55 23.73
N ASN A 176 -5.15 3.48 22.89
CA ASN A 176 -6.49 3.96 23.21
C ASN A 176 -7.54 3.37 22.26
N TRP A 177 -8.81 3.76 22.43
CA TRP A 177 -9.91 3.23 21.62
C TRP A 177 -9.81 3.57 20.12
N LEU A 178 -9.16 4.70 19.74
CA LEU A 178 -8.92 5.06 18.36
C LEU A 178 -7.94 4.09 17.70
N THR A 179 -6.78 3.87 18.33
CA THR A 179 -5.77 2.95 17.82
C THR A 179 -6.31 1.52 17.73
N TYR A 180 -7.15 1.12 18.69
CA TYR A 180 -7.86 -0.16 18.66
C TYR A 180 -8.81 -0.25 17.45
N GLY A 181 -9.61 0.78 17.20
CA GLY A 181 -10.53 0.84 16.05
C GLY A 181 -9.79 0.76 14.70
N TYR A 182 -8.67 1.49 14.54
CA TYR A 182 -7.82 1.39 13.35
C TYR A 182 -7.23 -0.01 13.16
N SER A 183 -6.79 -0.62 14.24
CA SER A 183 -6.20 -1.96 14.18
C SER A 183 -7.21 -3.02 13.75
N ILE A 184 -8.46 -2.94 14.23
CA ILE A 184 -9.55 -3.80 13.76
C ILE A 184 -9.84 -3.53 12.27
N TRP A 185 -9.83 -2.27 11.84
CA TRP A 185 -10.03 -1.91 10.43
C TRP A 185 -8.97 -2.56 9.54
N PHE A 186 -7.68 -2.43 9.86
CA PHE A 186 -6.61 -3.03 9.07
C PHE A 186 -6.61 -4.56 9.14
N LEU A 187 -6.98 -5.13 10.28
CA LEU A 187 -7.19 -6.58 10.39
C LEU A 187 -8.32 -7.05 9.47
N HIS A 188 -9.44 -6.34 9.44
CA HIS A 188 -10.56 -6.61 8.53
C HIS A 188 -10.11 -6.53 7.07
N GLU A 189 -9.41 -5.45 6.68
CA GLU A 189 -8.88 -5.27 5.32
C GLU A 189 -7.94 -6.41 4.92
N ALA A 190 -7.01 -6.77 5.78
CA ALA A 190 -6.05 -7.84 5.52
C ALA A 190 -6.72 -9.22 5.45
N ARG A 191 -7.50 -9.59 6.47
CA ARG A 191 -8.03 -10.96 6.64
C ARG A 191 -9.32 -11.22 5.88
N LEU A 192 -10.21 -10.24 5.80
CA LEU A 192 -11.55 -10.44 5.24
C LEU A 192 -11.70 -9.86 3.83
N VAL A 193 -10.80 -8.94 3.42
CA VAL A 193 -10.84 -8.36 2.08
C VAL A 193 -9.69 -8.88 1.22
N ASN A 194 -8.43 -8.53 1.54
CA ASN A 194 -7.29 -8.89 0.69
C ASN A 194 -7.03 -10.42 0.66
N ALA A 195 -7.15 -11.11 1.81
CA ALA A 195 -7.03 -12.57 1.84
C ALA A 195 -8.14 -13.26 1.02
N ALA A 196 -9.38 -12.75 1.08
CA ALA A 196 -10.49 -13.26 0.29
C ALA A 196 -10.28 -13.04 -1.21
N ARG A 197 -9.95 -11.80 -1.62
CA ARG A 197 -9.62 -11.47 -3.03
C ARG A 197 -8.52 -12.37 -3.58
N ASN A 198 -7.44 -12.52 -2.82
CA ASN A 198 -6.34 -13.40 -3.20
C ASN A 198 -6.76 -14.88 -3.31
N ALA A 199 -7.69 -15.35 -2.46
CA ALA A 199 -8.18 -16.72 -2.48
C ALA A 199 -9.04 -17.04 -3.71
N ILE A 200 -9.92 -16.10 -4.10
CA ILE A 200 -10.79 -16.25 -5.30
C ILE A 200 -10.09 -15.85 -6.59
N GLY A 201 -8.84 -15.34 -6.52
CA GLY A 201 -8.03 -15.02 -7.69
C GLY A 201 -8.23 -13.62 -8.26
N THR A 202 -9.00 -12.74 -7.59
CA THR A 202 -9.15 -11.34 -7.99
C THR A 202 -7.96 -10.49 -7.55
N THR A 203 -7.80 -9.30 -8.11
CA THR A 203 -6.72 -8.39 -7.73
C THR A 203 -6.95 -7.81 -6.33
N CYS A 204 -5.89 -7.73 -5.52
CA CYS A 204 -5.91 -7.11 -4.21
C CYS A 204 -5.76 -5.58 -4.32
N MET A 205 -5.81 -4.90 -3.19
CA MET A 205 -5.62 -3.46 -3.10
C MET A 205 -4.44 -3.14 -2.20
N ILE A 206 -3.62 -2.18 -2.58
CA ILE A 206 -2.52 -1.67 -1.75
C ILE A 206 -3.09 -0.76 -0.66
N SER A 207 -2.46 -0.77 0.50
CA SER A 207 -2.87 -0.03 1.70
C SER A 207 -1.75 0.89 2.21
N GLY A 208 -1.30 1.81 1.37
CA GLY A 208 -0.37 2.90 1.71
C GLY A 208 1.09 2.50 1.89
N THR A 209 1.38 1.40 2.56
CA THR A 209 2.73 0.98 2.92
C THR A 209 2.94 -0.53 2.81
N GLY A 210 4.19 -0.99 2.83
CA GLY A 210 4.52 -2.41 2.79
C GLY A 210 4.10 -3.10 1.49
N PHE A 211 4.25 -2.45 0.36
CA PHE A 211 3.91 -3.02 -0.93
C PHE A 211 5.12 -3.12 -1.86
N LEU A 212 5.05 -4.07 -2.77
CA LEU A 212 6.06 -4.33 -3.79
C LEU A 212 5.47 -4.08 -5.18
N VAL A 213 6.25 -3.44 -6.05
CA VAL A 213 5.93 -3.24 -7.47
C VAL A 213 7.06 -3.78 -8.32
N SER A 214 6.74 -4.56 -9.34
CA SER A 214 7.73 -5.12 -10.27
C SER A 214 8.47 -4.03 -11.04
N LYS A 215 9.70 -4.30 -11.44
CA LYS A 215 10.48 -3.44 -12.31
C LYS A 215 9.75 -3.15 -13.62
N GLU A 216 9.14 -4.18 -14.18
CA GLU A 216 8.41 -4.10 -15.45
C GLU A 216 7.25 -3.10 -15.35
N LEU A 217 6.46 -3.18 -14.27
CA LEU A 217 5.33 -2.27 -14.08
C LEU A 217 5.78 -0.83 -13.79
N MET A 218 6.87 -0.64 -13.02
CA MET A 218 7.46 0.69 -12.82
C MET A 218 7.95 1.31 -14.13
N LYS A 219 8.61 0.53 -14.98
CA LYS A 219 9.06 0.98 -16.31
C LYS A 219 7.89 1.28 -17.25
N GLU A 220 6.87 0.41 -17.30
CA GLU A 220 5.67 0.61 -18.13
C GLU A 220 4.96 1.92 -17.75
N ASN A 221 4.95 2.26 -16.48
CA ASN A 221 4.35 3.50 -15.99
C ASN A 221 5.27 4.73 -16.14
N GLY A 222 6.53 4.56 -16.51
CA GLY A 222 7.53 5.64 -16.52
C GLY A 222 7.92 6.14 -15.12
N GLY A 223 7.77 5.30 -14.10
CA GLY A 223 8.00 5.59 -12.69
C GLY A 223 6.73 5.46 -11.85
N TRP A 224 6.49 6.43 -10.97
CA TRP A 224 5.31 6.50 -10.10
C TRP A 224 4.43 7.71 -10.44
N PRO A 225 3.55 7.63 -11.46
CA PRO A 225 2.75 8.76 -11.95
C PRO A 225 1.45 9.01 -11.16
N TYR A 226 1.35 8.52 -9.94
CA TYR A 226 0.17 8.58 -9.09
C TYR A 226 0.36 9.67 -8.04
N HIS A 227 -0.43 10.76 -8.13
CA HIS A 227 -0.21 11.98 -7.35
C HIS A 227 -1.44 12.44 -6.58
N LEU A 228 -2.54 11.69 -6.62
CA LEU A 228 -3.72 12.00 -5.82
C LEU A 228 -3.43 11.79 -4.32
N LEU A 229 -4.30 12.30 -3.46
CA LEU A 229 -4.12 12.21 -2.00
C LEU A 229 -4.05 10.78 -1.46
N THR A 230 -4.55 9.82 -2.22
CA THR A 230 -4.49 8.38 -1.97
C THR A 230 -3.87 7.70 -3.19
N GLU A 231 -2.57 7.94 -3.39
CA GLU A 231 -1.80 7.46 -4.53
C GLU A 231 -1.76 5.93 -4.64
N ASP A 232 -1.85 5.26 -3.52
CA ASP A 232 -1.92 3.80 -3.36
C ASP A 232 -3.22 3.23 -3.94
N ILE A 233 -4.34 3.86 -3.63
CA ILE A 233 -5.65 3.49 -4.19
C ILE A 233 -5.70 3.84 -5.67
N GLU A 234 -5.16 4.99 -6.07
CA GLU A 234 -5.04 5.37 -7.48
C GLU A 234 -4.26 4.32 -8.28
N PHE A 235 -3.12 3.90 -7.77
CA PHE A 235 -2.32 2.81 -8.36
C PHE A 235 -3.13 1.51 -8.45
N SER A 236 -3.84 1.13 -7.38
CA SER A 236 -4.64 -0.10 -7.35
C SER A 236 -5.77 -0.08 -8.38
N VAL A 237 -6.46 1.04 -8.53
CA VAL A 237 -7.51 1.23 -9.55
C VAL A 237 -6.92 1.17 -10.97
N ASN A 238 -5.77 1.82 -11.19
CA ASN A 238 -5.10 1.78 -12.48
C ASN A 238 -4.64 0.36 -12.84
N CYS A 239 -4.10 -0.39 -11.88
CA CYS A 239 -3.74 -1.81 -12.05
C CYS A 239 -4.97 -2.64 -12.45
N ALA A 240 -6.10 -2.47 -11.77
CA ALA A 240 -7.33 -3.19 -12.11
C ALA A 240 -7.81 -2.87 -13.52
N LEU A 241 -7.81 -1.58 -13.92
CA LEU A 241 -8.19 -1.16 -15.26
C LEU A 241 -7.26 -1.68 -16.37
N LYS A 242 -5.98 -1.85 -16.07
CA LYS A 242 -4.97 -2.41 -16.99
C LYS A 242 -4.87 -3.95 -16.94
N GLY A 243 -5.70 -4.64 -16.16
CA GLY A 243 -5.63 -6.09 -15.97
C GLY A 243 -4.35 -6.56 -15.26
N LYS A 244 -3.65 -5.66 -14.55
CA LYS A 244 -2.47 -5.98 -13.75
C LYS A 244 -2.87 -6.64 -12.44
N LYS A 245 -2.08 -7.61 -12.00
CA LYS A 245 -2.44 -8.43 -10.85
C LYS A 245 -1.67 -8.05 -9.60
N ILE A 246 -2.40 -7.59 -8.58
CA ILE A 246 -1.87 -7.35 -7.23
C ILE A 246 -2.18 -8.57 -6.37
N GLY A 247 -1.14 -9.21 -5.81
CA GLY A 247 -1.29 -10.31 -4.87
C GLY A 247 -1.21 -9.86 -3.41
N TYR A 248 -1.61 -10.73 -2.48
CA TYR A 248 -1.52 -10.48 -1.04
C TYR A 248 -0.61 -11.48 -0.36
N VAL A 249 0.24 -11.02 0.58
CA VAL A 249 1.18 -11.83 1.35
C VAL A 249 0.90 -11.66 2.83
N ASP A 250 0.15 -12.60 3.40
CA ASP A 250 -0.35 -12.56 4.78
C ASP A 250 0.73 -12.68 5.88
N LYS A 251 1.89 -13.22 5.52
CA LYS A 251 3.03 -13.40 6.43
C LYS A 251 4.08 -12.29 6.34
N ALA A 252 4.01 -11.45 5.33
CA ALA A 252 4.81 -10.24 5.26
C ALA A 252 4.10 -9.17 6.11
N VAL A 253 4.60 -8.90 7.31
CA VAL A 253 3.94 -8.01 8.27
C VAL A 253 4.68 -6.70 8.39
N VAL A 254 3.93 -5.60 8.28
CA VAL A 254 4.37 -4.23 8.57
C VAL A 254 3.61 -3.74 9.79
N TYR A 255 4.31 -3.16 10.74
CA TYR A 255 3.73 -2.51 11.91
C TYR A 255 3.77 -1.00 11.71
N ASP A 256 2.58 -0.42 11.60
CA ASP A 256 2.36 0.98 11.29
C ASP A 256 1.82 1.75 12.49
N GLU A 257 2.11 3.04 12.60
CA GLU A 257 1.61 3.87 13.68
C GLU A 257 0.22 4.41 13.39
N GLN A 258 -0.67 4.26 14.37
CA GLN A 258 -2.05 4.72 14.24
C GLN A 258 -2.27 6.02 15.01
N PRO A 259 -3.14 6.94 14.54
CA PRO A 259 -3.46 8.17 15.22
C PRO A 259 -3.92 7.94 16.66
N THR A 260 -3.31 8.66 17.59
CA THR A 260 -3.67 8.59 19.02
C THR A 260 -4.63 9.67 19.45
N SER A 261 -4.83 10.72 18.65
CA SER A 261 -5.74 11.81 18.94
C SER A 261 -6.89 11.90 17.93
N TRP A 262 -8.02 12.44 18.40
CA TRP A 262 -9.19 12.67 17.54
C TRP A 262 -8.87 13.62 16.38
N ALA A 263 -8.10 14.69 16.63
CA ALA A 263 -7.72 15.65 15.59
C ALA A 263 -6.88 14.99 14.47
N GLN A 264 -5.88 14.18 14.82
CA GLN A 264 -5.08 13.42 13.84
C GLN A 264 -5.97 12.47 13.04
N SER A 265 -6.82 11.69 13.71
CA SER A 265 -7.74 10.75 13.09
C SER A 265 -8.72 11.45 12.14
N TYR A 266 -9.28 12.59 12.53
CA TYR A 266 -10.18 13.37 11.70
C TYR A 266 -9.49 13.87 10.43
N ASN A 267 -8.31 14.50 10.56
CA ASN A 267 -7.54 15.01 9.44
C ASN A 267 -7.13 13.90 8.46
N GLN A 268 -6.70 12.75 8.99
CA GLN A 268 -6.33 11.60 8.16
C GLN A 268 -7.53 11.07 7.37
N ARG A 269 -8.68 10.86 8.02
CA ARG A 269 -9.89 10.37 7.34
C ARG A 269 -10.47 11.38 6.35
N MET A 270 -10.38 12.67 6.63
CA MET A 270 -10.76 13.72 5.68
C MET A 270 -9.88 13.67 4.42
N ARG A 271 -8.57 13.48 4.58
CA ARG A 271 -7.65 13.29 3.46
C ARG A 271 -8.02 12.04 2.63
N TRP A 272 -8.31 10.92 3.29
CA TRP A 272 -8.74 9.69 2.60
C TRP A 272 -10.05 9.89 1.84
N SER A 273 -11.06 10.47 2.49
CA SER A 273 -12.36 10.74 1.86
C SER A 273 -12.22 11.64 0.63
N LYS A 274 -11.38 12.70 0.72
CA LYS A 274 -11.08 13.57 -0.42
C LYS A 274 -10.38 12.79 -1.53
N GLY A 275 -9.38 11.96 -1.20
CA GLY A 275 -8.68 11.12 -2.18
C GLY A 275 -9.61 10.15 -2.91
N PHE A 276 -10.54 9.51 -2.20
CA PHE A 276 -11.57 8.66 -2.83
C PHE A 276 -12.47 9.42 -3.80
N LEU A 277 -12.85 10.67 -3.46
CA LEU A 277 -13.64 11.51 -4.37
C LEU A 277 -12.84 11.89 -5.62
N GLU A 278 -11.57 12.25 -5.47
CA GLU A 278 -10.67 12.59 -6.60
C GLU A 278 -10.48 11.38 -7.53
N ILE A 279 -10.26 10.18 -6.97
CA ILE A 279 -10.17 8.94 -7.74
C ILE A 279 -11.48 8.67 -8.48
N ASN A 280 -12.61 8.81 -7.81
CA ASN A 280 -13.91 8.60 -8.43
C ASN A 280 -14.11 9.57 -9.61
N GLN A 281 -13.83 10.85 -9.44
CA GLN A 281 -13.91 11.82 -10.53
C GLN A 281 -13.01 11.46 -11.72
N LYS A 282 -11.78 11.02 -11.44
CA LYS A 282 -10.80 10.71 -12.48
C LYS A 282 -11.11 9.42 -13.24
N TYR A 283 -11.55 8.38 -12.54
CA TYR A 283 -11.65 7.02 -13.08
C TYR A 283 -13.07 6.50 -13.28
N PHE A 284 -14.12 7.22 -12.85
CA PHE A 284 -15.52 6.76 -12.90
C PHE A 284 -15.92 6.26 -14.29
N GLY A 285 -15.68 7.07 -15.32
CA GLY A 285 -16.00 6.70 -16.71
C GLY A 285 -15.31 5.42 -17.17
N SER A 286 -14.01 5.29 -16.84
CA SER A 286 -13.21 4.10 -17.18
C SER A 286 -13.67 2.86 -16.41
N LEU A 287 -14.06 3.01 -15.15
CA LEU A 287 -14.60 1.92 -14.33
C LEU A 287 -15.93 1.42 -14.85
N ILE A 288 -16.85 2.33 -15.21
CA ILE A 288 -18.15 1.95 -15.82
C ILE A 288 -17.94 1.30 -17.18
N SER A 289 -17.09 1.89 -18.05
CA SER A 289 -16.76 1.30 -19.35
C SER A 289 -16.17 -0.10 -19.20
N GLY A 290 -15.27 -0.31 -18.22
CA GLY A 290 -14.63 -1.61 -17.95
C GLY A 290 -15.61 -2.72 -17.55
N LEU A 291 -16.81 -2.38 -17.00
CA LEU A 291 -17.85 -3.37 -16.71
C LEU A 291 -18.49 -3.95 -17.97
N PHE A 292 -18.44 -3.22 -19.09
CA PHE A 292 -19.13 -3.62 -20.34
C PHE A 292 -18.16 -4.06 -21.44
N THR A 293 -16.87 -3.84 -21.28
CA THR A 293 -15.86 -4.26 -22.25
C THR A 293 -15.29 -5.62 -21.86
N SER A 294 -15.51 -6.63 -22.73
CA SER A 294 -15.10 -8.03 -22.50
C SER A 294 -13.56 -8.26 -22.46
N ASP A 295 -12.78 -7.25 -22.85
CA ASP A 295 -11.31 -7.38 -22.93
C ASP A 295 -10.58 -7.25 -21.58
N HIS A 296 -11.24 -6.71 -20.59
CA HIS A 296 -10.72 -6.67 -19.23
C HIS A 296 -11.49 -7.70 -18.39
N LYS A 297 -10.94 -8.89 -18.30
CA LYS A 297 -11.29 -9.81 -17.21
C LYS A 297 -10.94 -9.07 -15.91
N LEU A 298 -11.92 -8.39 -15.32
CA LEU A 298 -11.87 -7.95 -13.94
C LEU A 298 -11.70 -9.23 -13.10
N GLY A 299 -10.45 -9.65 -12.98
CA GLY A 299 -10.06 -10.82 -12.23
C GLY A 299 -10.02 -10.56 -10.74
#